data_9f63b1791472319c4d023bcd8295f420
#
_entry.id   9f63b1791472319c4d023bcd8295f420
#
_cell.length_a   1.000
_cell.length_b   1.000
_cell.length_c   1.000
_cell.angle_alpha   90.00
_cell.angle_beta   90.00
_cell.angle_gamma   90.00
#
_symmetry.space_group_name_H-M   'P 1'
#
loop_
_entity.id
_entity.type
_entity.pdbx_description
1 polymer ?
#
loop_
_entity_poly.entity_id
_entity_poly.type
_entity_poly.pdbx_seq_one_letter_code
_entity_poly.pdbx_strand_id
1 'polypeptide(L)'
;MMKVVVGGLIAGVVLNVVDSVMFGVVFKAQMAAAMQALGKPPMSNAQIPWFVFLDFVAGIGLVWLYAAVRPRYGAGPGTAVKAGVAGWFFAGLLPTLFMWPMAIMPANLAIVTTLVALVEWPLATVVGAKFYLEGAGMGSGAPMAGAGMR
;
A
#
# COMPACT_ATOMS: atom_id res chain seq x y z
N MET A 1 8.19 5.95 14.98
CA MET A 1 7.12 6.65 14.22
C MET A 1 7.66 7.35 12.97
N MET A 2 8.64 8.26 13.07
CA MET A 2 9.15 9.04 11.90
C MET A 2 9.58 8.18 10.71
N LYS A 3 10.24 7.05 10.93
CA LYS A 3 10.69 6.13 9.87
C LYS A 3 9.53 5.46 9.10
N VAL A 4 8.45 5.13 9.81
CA VAL A 4 7.22 4.62 9.20
C VAL A 4 6.61 5.68 8.30
N VAL A 5 6.56 6.92 8.77
CA VAL A 5 6.01 8.04 7.98
C VAL A 5 6.83 8.29 6.72
N VAL A 6 8.16 8.36 6.82
CA VAL A 6 9.02 8.58 5.64
C VAL A 6 8.87 7.44 4.62
N GLY A 7 9.00 6.18 5.06
CA GLY A 7 8.79 5.03 4.17
C GLY A 7 7.38 5.00 3.60
N GLY A 8 6.37 5.37 4.41
CA GLY A 8 4.97 5.42 4.00
C GLY A 8 4.68 6.51 2.97
N LEU A 9 5.29 7.68 3.11
CA LEU A 9 5.16 8.75 2.10
C LEU A 9 5.76 8.30 0.75
N ILE A 10 6.88 7.58 0.76
CA ILE A 10 7.48 7.04 -0.46
C ILE A 10 6.58 5.95 -1.07
N ALA A 11 6.01 5.06 -0.26
CA ALA A 11 5.00 4.11 -0.72
C ALA A 11 3.79 4.83 -1.32
N GLY A 12 3.31 5.90 -0.67
CA GLY A 12 2.22 6.74 -1.15
C GLY A 12 2.52 7.41 -2.51
N VAL A 13 3.77 7.82 -2.76
CA VAL A 13 4.18 8.30 -4.09
C VAL A 13 4.03 7.20 -5.14
N VAL A 14 4.42 5.96 -4.83
CA VAL A 14 4.26 4.83 -5.76
C VAL A 14 2.79 4.59 -6.06
N LEU A 15 1.91 4.56 -5.04
CA LEU A 15 0.47 4.43 -5.21
C LEU A 15 -0.09 5.56 -6.09
N ASN A 16 0.22 6.81 -5.77
CA ASN A 16 -0.22 7.97 -6.56
C ASN A 16 0.19 7.90 -8.04
N VAL A 17 1.42 7.45 -8.33
CA VAL A 17 1.89 7.32 -9.72
C VAL A 17 1.11 6.22 -10.45
N VAL A 18 0.95 5.05 -9.83
CA VAL A 18 0.23 3.93 -10.44
C VAL A 18 -1.25 4.29 -10.62
N ASP A 19 -1.91 4.78 -9.59
CA ASP A 19 -3.33 5.16 -9.64
C ASP A 19 -3.59 6.30 -10.63
N SER A 20 -2.71 7.29 -10.72
CA SER A 20 -2.83 8.36 -11.72
C SER A 20 -2.77 7.80 -13.16
N VAL A 21 -1.90 6.84 -13.44
CA VAL A 21 -1.82 6.18 -14.74
C VAL A 21 -3.04 5.29 -14.98
N MET A 22 -3.39 4.46 -14.01
CA MET A 22 -4.48 3.48 -14.17
C MET A 22 -5.84 4.17 -14.27
N PHE A 23 -6.18 5.06 -13.34
CA PHE A 23 -7.49 5.73 -13.31
C PHE A 23 -7.54 7.02 -14.14
N GLY A 24 -6.42 7.72 -14.29
CA GLY A 24 -6.33 8.94 -15.09
C GLY A 24 -6.21 8.69 -16.59
N VAL A 25 -5.65 7.54 -16.99
CA VAL A 25 -5.41 7.21 -18.41
C VAL A 25 -6.09 5.91 -18.81
N VAL A 26 -5.73 4.78 -18.19
CA VAL A 26 -6.15 3.43 -18.65
C VAL A 26 -7.65 3.21 -18.45
N PHE A 27 -8.18 3.45 -17.27
CA PHE A 27 -9.58 3.20 -16.91
C PHE A 27 -10.49 4.43 -16.96
N LYS A 28 -9.98 5.57 -17.44
CA LYS A 28 -10.73 6.83 -17.45
C LYS A 28 -12.10 6.72 -18.12
N ALA A 29 -12.15 6.11 -19.30
CA ALA A 29 -13.39 5.93 -20.05
C ALA A 29 -14.35 4.97 -19.35
N GLN A 30 -13.85 3.86 -18.80
CA GLN A 30 -14.65 2.87 -18.09
C GLN A 30 -15.23 3.44 -16.78
N MET A 31 -14.44 4.23 -16.05
CA MET A 31 -14.91 4.92 -14.85
C MET A 31 -15.98 5.96 -15.17
N ALA A 32 -15.81 6.75 -16.24
CA ALA A 32 -16.81 7.70 -16.68
C ALA A 32 -18.13 7.01 -17.06
N ALA A 33 -18.07 5.89 -17.79
CA ALA A 33 -19.24 5.09 -18.15
C ALA A 33 -19.93 4.49 -16.91
N ALA A 34 -19.17 4.00 -15.94
CA ALA A 34 -19.72 3.47 -14.68
C ALA A 34 -20.44 4.58 -13.88
N MET A 35 -19.87 5.77 -13.78
CA MET A 35 -20.53 6.91 -13.12
C MET A 35 -21.81 7.34 -13.83
N GLN A 36 -21.81 7.37 -15.15
CA GLN A 36 -22.98 7.69 -15.96
C GLN A 36 -24.10 6.65 -15.76
N ALA A 37 -23.77 5.36 -15.70
CA ALA A 37 -24.73 4.29 -15.43
C ALA A 37 -25.40 4.44 -14.05
N LEU A 38 -24.73 5.07 -13.09
CA LEU A 38 -25.25 5.40 -11.76
C LEU A 38 -25.99 6.76 -11.73
N GLY A 39 -26.17 7.42 -12.86
CA GLY A 39 -26.78 8.75 -12.93
C GLY A 39 -25.95 9.85 -12.27
N LYS A 40 -24.64 9.64 -12.09
CA LYS A 40 -23.72 10.59 -11.47
C LYS A 40 -22.88 11.33 -12.51
N PRO A 41 -22.50 12.60 -12.25
CA PRO A 41 -21.58 13.30 -13.13
C PRO A 41 -20.20 12.61 -13.15
N PRO A 42 -19.43 12.79 -14.24
CA PRO A 42 -18.04 12.34 -14.28
C PRO A 42 -17.23 12.93 -13.13
N MET A 43 -16.18 12.19 -12.73
CA MET A 43 -15.27 12.66 -11.70
C MET A 43 -14.60 13.98 -12.12
N SER A 44 -14.66 14.98 -11.25
CA SER A 44 -14.07 16.29 -11.48
C SER A 44 -12.64 16.36 -10.92
N ASN A 45 -11.84 17.31 -11.42
CA ASN A 45 -10.49 17.53 -10.90
C ASN A 45 -10.48 17.94 -9.41
N ALA A 46 -11.59 18.46 -8.89
CA ALA A 46 -11.69 18.82 -7.47
C ALA A 46 -11.62 17.62 -6.51
N GLN A 47 -11.83 16.40 -7.01
CA GLN A 47 -11.75 15.17 -6.21
C GLN A 47 -10.34 14.56 -6.18
N ILE A 48 -9.46 14.95 -7.11
CA ILE A 48 -8.09 14.41 -7.21
C ILE A 48 -7.30 14.59 -5.90
N PRO A 49 -7.27 15.77 -5.24
CA PRO A 49 -6.51 15.95 -4.01
C PRO A 49 -6.93 15.00 -2.89
N TRP A 50 -8.21 14.59 -2.87
CA TRP A 50 -8.71 13.62 -1.90
C TRP A 50 -8.10 12.23 -2.11
N PHE A 51 -8.05 11.75 -3.36
CA PHE A 51 -7.44 10.46 -3.67
C PHE A 51 -5.93 10.48 -3.42
N VAL A 52 -5.24 11.54 -3.84
CA VAL A 52 -3.82 11.75 -3.54
C VAL A 52 -3.54 11.67 -2.03
N PHE A 53 -4.37 12.31 -1.23
CA PHE A 53 -4.26 12.23 0.23
C PHE A 53 -4.46 10.80 0.75
N LEU A 54 -5.47 10.09 0.25
CA LEU A 54 -5.75 8.71 0.67
C LEU A 54 -4.62 7.74 0.31
N ASP A 55 -3.96 7.91 -0.83
CA ASP A 55 -2.80 7.11 -1.23
C ASP A 55 -1.62 7.29 -0.27
N PHE A 56 -1.40 8.52 0.22
CA PHE A 56 -0.39 8.75 1.25
C PHE A 56 -0.79 8.10 2.58
N VAL A 57 -2.06 8.15 2.97
CA VAL A 57 -2.56 7.46 4.18
C VAL A 57 -2.40 5.95 4.02
N ALA A 58 -2.76 5.39 2.87
CA ALA A 58 -2.59 3.97 2.56
C ALA A 58 -1.11 3.56 2.58
N GLY A 59 -0.23 4.34 1.96
CA GLY A 59 1.21 4.10 1.96
C GLY A 59 1.80 4.06 3.37
N ILE A 60 1.39 5.00 4.24
CA ILE A 60 1.80 5.00 5.66
C ILE A 60 1.26 3.75 6.37
N GLY A 61 0.01 3.37 6.12
CA GLY A 61 -0.60 2.17 6.67
C GLY A 61 0.12 0.89 6.27
N LEU A 62 0.51 0.77 5.00
CA LEU A 62 1.25 -0.39 4.47
C LEU A 62 2.64 -0.53 5.11
N VAL A 63 3.39 0.57 5.24
CA VAL A 63 4.71 0.53 5.90
C VAL A 63 4.58 0.33 7.40
N TRP A 64 3.53 0.86 8.03
CA TRP A 64 3.21 0.55 9.41
C TRP A 64 2.91 -0.94 9.60
N LEU A 65 2.11 -1.54 8.73
CA LEU A 65 1.80 -2.98 8.75
C LEU A 65 3.08 -3.82 8.57
N TYR A 66 3.95 -3.43 7.62
CA TYR A 66 5.27 -4.05 7.46
C TYR A 66 6.09 -3.99 8.75
N ALA A 67 6.16 -2.82 9.39
CA ALA A 67 6.88 -2.64 10.65
C ALA A 67 6.30 -3.52 11.77
N ALA A 68 4.97 -3.65 11.83
CA ALA A 68 4.27 -4.46 12.84
C ALA A 68 4.52 -5.97 12.69
N VAL A 69 4.59 -6.48 11.44
CA VAL A 69 4.80 -7.93 11.21
C VAL A 69 6.28 -8.32 11.15
N ARG A 70 7.18 -7.37 10.96
CA ARG A 70 8.62 -7.59 10.84
C ARG A 70 9.27 -8.32 12.01
N PRO A 71 8.92 -8.08 13.29
CA PRO A 71 9.50 -8.82 14.42
C PRO A 71 9.25 -10.33 14.32
N ARG A 72 8.15 -10.74 13.69
CA ARG A 72 7.76 -12.15 13.54
C ARG A 72 8.35 -12.81 12.30
N TYR A 73 8.40 -12.09 11.17
CA TYR A 73 8.76 -12.64 9.86
C TYR A 73 10.16 -12.22 9.39
N GLY A 74 10.87 -11.43 10.17
CA GLY A 74 12.18 -10.88 9.80
C GLY A 74 12.08 -9.66 8.86
N ALA A 75 13.23 -9.01 8.69
CA ALA A 75 13.37 -7.90 7.76
C ALA A 75 13.49 -8.39 6.32
N GLY A 76 13.01 -7.62 5.36
CA GLY A 76 13.28 -7.88 3.96
C GLY A 76 12.07 -7.77 3.05
N PRO A 77 12.30 -7.91 1.72
CA PRO A 77 11.26 -7.73 0.71
C PRO A 77 10.14 -8.78 0.82
N GLY A 78 10.46 -10.01 1.22
CA GLY A 78 9.44 -11.06 1.41
C GLY A 78 8.42 -10.71 2.49
N THR A 79 8.84 -10.09 3.59
CA THR A 79 7.94 -9.59 4.64
C THR A 79 7.16 -8.38 4.16
N ALA A 80 7.77 -7.50 3.36
CA ALA A 80 7.08 -6.36 2.76
C ALA A 80 5.98 -6.81 1.77
N VAL A 81 6.24 -7.82 0.95
CA VAL A 81 5.23 -8.42 0.07
C VAL A 81 4.07 -8.99 0.89
N LYS A 82 4.35 -9.74 1.96
CA LYS A 82 3.29 -10.29 2.83
C LYS A 82 2.43 -9.18 3.45
N ALA A 83 3.06 -8.09 3.91
CA ALA A 83 2.34 -6.94 4.44
C ALA A 83 1.47 -6.25 3.37
N GLY A 84 2.01 -6.05 2.16
CA GLY A 84 1.27 -5.47 1.04
C GLY A 84 0.10 -6.33 0.60
N VAL A 85 0.28 -7.66 0.50
CA VAL A 85 -0.81 -8.60 0.19
C VAL A 85 -1.88 -8.60 1.29
N ALA A 86 -1.48 -8.57 2.55
CA ALA A 86 -2.44 -8.47 3.66
C ALA A 86 -3.23 -7.15 3.60
N GLY A 87 -2.56 -6.03 3.37
CA GLY A 87 -3.22 -4.73 3.15
C GLY A 87 -4.21 -4.79 2.01
N TRP A 88 -3.79 -5.28 0.83
CA TRP A 88 -4.66 -5.49 -0.32
C TRP A 88 -5.86 -6.37 0.00
N PHE A 89 -5.66 -7.48 0.71
CA PHE A 89 -6.76 -8.39 1.07
C PHE A 89 -7.82 -7.69 1.91
N PHE A 90 -7.42 -6.97 2.97
CA PHE A 90 -8.37 -6.34 3.90
C PHE A 90 -8.96 -5.03 3.38
N ALA A 91 -8.20 -4.21 2.68
CA ALA A 91 -8.66 -2.90 2.25
C ALA A 91 -8.97 -2.80 0.74
N GLY A 92 -8.57 -3.77 -0.07
CA GLY A 92 -8.86 -3.85 -1.49
C GLY A 92 -9.89 -4.94 -1.82
N LEU A 93 -9.51 -6.20 -1.64
CA LEU A 93 -10.34 -7.34 -2.05
C LEU A 93 -11.64 -7.43 -1.22
N LEU A 94 -11.56 -7.45 0.10
CA LEU A 94 -12.76 -7.61 0.93
C LEU A 94 -13.81 -6.51 0.71
N PRO A 95 -13.48 -5.21 0.69
CA PRO A 95 -14.47 -4.17 0.37
C PRO A 95 -15.10 -4.36 -1.02
N THR A 96 -14.30 -4.77 -2.03
CA THR A 96 -14.82 -5.07 -3.36
C THR A 96 -15.84 -6.21 -3.32
N LEU A 97 -15.54 -7.29 -2.59
CA LEU A 97 -16.47 -8.42 -2.43
C LEU A 97 -17.74 -8.04 -1.66
N PHE A 98 -17.64 -7.17 -0.63
CA PHE A 98 -18.82 -6.65 0.07
C PHE A 98 -19.71 -5.78 -0.82
N MET A 99 -19.11 -5.01 -1.74
CA MET A 99 -19.85 -4.17 -2.68
C MET A 99 -20.36 -4.95 -3.90
N TRP A 100 -19.87 -6.17 -4.13
CA TRP A 100 -20.20 -6.98 -5.31
C TRP A 100 -21.70 -7.17 -5.53
N PRO A 101 -22.50 -7.57 -4.51
CA PRO A 101 -23.95 -7.77 -4.68
C PRO A 101 -24.70 -6.47 -5.00
N MET A 102 -24.13 -5.31 -4.69
CA MET A 102 -24.75 -3.99 -4.93
C MET A 102 -24.63 -3.53 -6.37
N ALA A 103 -23.79 -4.20 -7.19
CA ALA A 103 -23.55 -3.89 -8.60
C ALA A 103 -23.20 -2.41 -8.87
N ILE A 104 -22.53 -1.75 -7.93
CA ILE A 104 -22.15 -0.33 -8.01
C ILE A 104 -21.10 -0.11 -9.09
N MET A 105 -20.24 -1.11 -9.32
CA MET A 105 -19.20 -1.09 -10.34
C MET A 105 -19.38 -2.25 -11.30
N PRO A 106 -19.18 -2.06 -12.61
CA PRO A 106 -19.16 -3.16 -13.57
C PRO A 106 -18.19 -4.26 -13.14
N ALA A 107 -18.59 -5.52 -13.22
CA ALA A 107 -17.83 -6.66 -12.70
C ALA A 107 -16.42 -6.75 -13.30
N ASN A 108 -16.28 -6.53 -14.62
CA ASN A 108 -14.99 -6.53 -15.29
C ASN A 108 -14.06 -5.44 -14.75
N LEU A 109 -14.57 -4.24 -14.47
CA LEU A 109 -13.80 -3.14 -13.93
C LEU A 109 -13.37 -3.45 -12.47
N ALA A 110 -14.30 -3.96 -11.64
CA ALA A 110 -14.01 -4.35 -10.27
C ALA A 110 -12.91 -5.44 -10.21
N ILE A 111 -12.98 -6.46 -11.08
CA ILE A 111 -11.97 -7.52 -11.14
C ILE A 111 -10.61 -6.96 -11.53
N VAL A 112 -10.54 -6.18 -12.62
CA VAL A 112 -9.26 -5.70 -13.15
C VAL A 112 -8.60 -4.73 -12.17
N THR A 113 -9.34 -3.78 -11.58
CA THR A 113 -8.79 -2.85 -10.59
C THR A 113 -8.30 -3.57 -9.33
N THR A 114 -9.02 -4.60 -8.87
CA THR A 114 -8.59 -5.43 -7.74
C THR A 114 -7.31 -6.22 -8.04
N LEU A 115 -7.16 -6.73 -9.27
CA LEU A 115 -5.94 -7.43 -9.71
C LEU A 115 -4.75 -6.46 -9.87
N VAL A 116 -4.97 -5.25 -10.36
CA VAL A 116 -3.93 -4.21 -10.40
C VAL A 116 -3.46 -3.90 -8.99
N ALA A 117 -4.38 -3.67 -8.07
CA ALA A 117 -4.06 -3.39 -6.67
C ALA A 117 -3.30 -4.55 -5.98
N LEU A 118 -3.53 -5.82 -6.39
CA LEU A 118 -2.76 -6.98 -5.89
C LEU A 118 -1.27 -6.88 -6.20
N VAL A 119 -0.90 -6.25 -7.31
CA VAL A 119 0.51 -6.04 -7.69
C VAL A 119 1.04 -4.73 -7.11
N GLU A 120 0.24 -3.69 -7.19
CA GLU A 120 0.59 -2.34 -6.79
C GLU A 120 0.91 -2.23 -5.29
N TRP A 121 0.04 -2.74 -4.42
CA TRP A 121 0.18 -2.60 -2.98
C TRP A 121 1.41 -3.30 -2.42
N PRO A 122 1.74 -4.56 -2.81
CA PRO A 122 3.02 -5.17 -2.45
C PRO A 122 4.22 -4.41 -3.00
N LEU A 123 4.13 -3.90 -4.24
CA LEU A 123 5.21 -3.10 -4.84
C LEU A 123 5.47 -1.84 -4.04
N ALA A 124 4.43 -1.05 -3.75
CA ALA A 124 4.52 0.16 -2.93
C ALA A 124 5.09 -0.14 -1.54
N THR A 125 4.63 -1.25 -0.91
CA THR A 125 5.13 -1.67 0.40
C THR A 125 6.62 -2.03 0.35
N VAL A 126 7.08 -2.75 -0.68
CA VAL A 126 8.50 -3.12 -0.85
C VAL A 126 9.36 -1.86 -1.05
N VAL A 127 8.91 -0.92 -1.87
CA VAL A 127 9.63 0.34 -2.09
C VAL A 127 9.69 1.15 -0.80
N GLY A 128 8.57 1.35 -0.11
CA GLY A 128 8.52 2.08 1.15
C GLY A 128 9.34 1.41 2.27
N ALA A 129 9.34 0.08 2.33
CA ALA A 129 10.12 -0.69 3.31
C ALA A 129 11.63 -0.52 3.16
N LYS A 130 12.14 -0.26 1.95
CA LYS A 130 13.57 0.05 1.73
C LYS A 130 13.99 1.35 2.44
N PHE A 131 13.07 2.28 2.59
CA PHE A 131 13.31 3.55 3.27
C PHE A 131 12.89 3.51 4.76
N TYR A 132 12.28 2.42 5.17
CA TYR A 132 12.11 2.11 6.58
C TYR A 132 13.45 1.66 7.16
N LEU A 133 14.37 2.61 7.33
CA LEU A 133 15.65 2.36 7.96
C LEU A 133 15.45 2.18 9.47
N GLU A 134 15.54 0.95 9.96
CA GLU A 134 15.80 0.77 11.38
C GLU A 134 17.16 1.37 11.68
N GLY A 135 17.24 2.15 12.76
CA GLY A 135 18.54 2.50 13.31
C GLY A 135 19.32 1.20 13.47
N ALA A 136 20.54 1.17 12.96
CA ALA A 136 21.46 0.08 13.23
C ALA A 136 21.36 -0.20 14.71
N GLY A 137 20.85 -1.38 15.07
CA GLY A 137 20.74 -1.78 16.45
C GLY A 137 22.13 -1.61 17.05
N MET A 138 22.23 -0.84 18.12
CA MET A 138 23.35 -0.92 19.04
C MET A 138 23.26 -2.29 19.74
N GLY A 139 23.57 -3.31 18.98
CA GLY A 139 23.80 -4.66 19.38
C GLY A 139 25.24 -5.02 19.06
N SER A 140 26.18 -4.13 19.36
CA SER A 140 27.54 -4.57 19.60
C SER A 140 27.52 -5.29 20.94
N GLY A 141 27.24 -6.59 20.91
CA GLY A 141 27.74 -7.47 21.90
C GLY A 141 29.24 -7.29 21.95
N ALA A 142 29.72 -6.44 22.84
CA ALA A 142 31.10 -6.47 23.21
C ALA A 142 31.41 -7.91 23.67
N PRO A 143 32.42 -8.58 23.09
CA PRO A 143 32.85 -9.84 23.64
C PRO A 143 33.34 -9.53 25.06
N MET A 144 32.71 -10.14 26.05
CA MET A 144 33.26 -10.20 27.41
C MET A 144 34.64 -10.84 27.27
N ALA A 145 35.64 -9.96 27.13
CA ALA A 145 37.00 -10.40 27.23
C ALA A 145 37.18 -11.06 28.60
N GLY A 146 37.69 -12.27 28.56
CA GLY A 146 37.87 -13.11 29.67
C GLY A 146 38.59 -12.43 30.83
N ALA A 147 38.07 -12.65 32.00
CA ALA A 147 38.85 -12.63 33.23
C ALA A 147 39.11 -14.10 33.60
N GLY A 148 40.13 -14.64 32.97
CA GLY A 148 40.86 -15.68 33.65
C GLY A 148 41.58 -15.02 34.83
N MET A 149 41.60 -15.68 35.95
CA MET A 149 42.73 -15.82 36.85
C MET A 149 42.27 -16.18 38.26
N ARG A 150 42.73 -17.34 38.54
CA ARG A 150 43.26 -17.90 39.81
C ARG A 150 42.25 -18.49 40.74
#